data_37981c99507ed3ff680d610931c5443e
#
_entry.id   37981c99507ed3ff680d610931c5443e
#
_cell.length_a   1.000
_cell.length_b   1.000
_cell.length_c   1.000
_cell.angle_alpha   90.00
_cell.angle_beta   90.00
_cell.angle_gamma   90.00
#
_symmetry.space_group_name_H-M   'P 1'
#
loop_
_entity.id
_entity.type
_entity.pdbx_description
1 polymer ?
#
loop_
_entity_poly.entity_id
_entity_poly.type
_entity_poly.pdbx_seq_one_letter_code
_entity_poly.pdbx_strand_id
1 'polypeptide(L)'
;IELIADAERNFISAKTSRAEQPDALQGVHADSVLLICDEASGVPEQVYESAGGSMSAHRASMVLAGNPVRSSGYFYDTFHKLSERWKTFHVSCEDTARVSKEYIEECRVRYGEESNVYRVRVLGEFPRGDDDTVIAQELITEAISRDVEPTPFGPTVWGVDRMALAQRHG
;
A
#
# COMPACT_ATOMS: atom_id res chain seq x y z
N ILE A 1 -26.63 3.75 8.93
CA ILE A 1 -26.94 3.53 10.36
C ILE A 1 -26.88 4.89 11.03
N GLU A 2 -27.95 5.26 11.68
CA GLU A 2 -28.08 6.51 12.42
C GLU A 2 -28.02 6.21 13.92
N LEU A 3 -27.33 7.05 14.69
CA LEU A 3 -27.29 6.93 16.14
C LEU A 3 -28.46 7.73 16.74
N ILE A 4 -29.20 7.10 17.64
CA ILE A 4 -30.48 7.58 18.18
C ILE A 4 -30.37 8.93 18.92
N ALA A 5 -29.15 9.28 19.42
CA ALA A 5 -28.97 10.47 20.26
C ALA A 5 -28.98 11.80 19.49
N ASP A 6 -28.61 11.83 18.21
CA ASP A 6 -28.61 12.99 17.32
C ASP A 6 -28.28 12.55 15.90
N ALA A 7 -29.30 12.07 15.18
CA ALA A 7 -29.13 11.44 13.86
C ALA A 7 -28.59 12.42 12.79
N GLU A 8 -28.77 13.72 12.96
CA GLU A 8 -28.25 14.72 12.03
C GLU A 8 -26.74 14.94 12.20
N ARG A 9 -26.21 14.71 13.43
CA ARG A 9 -24.81 14.95 13.77
C ARG A 9 -24.00 13.67 13.95
N ASN A 10 -24.67 12.57 14.29
CA ASN A 10 -24.01 11.28 14.54
C ASN A 10 -24.52 10.24 13.54
N PHE A 11 -23.75 9.95 12.53
CA PHE A 11 -24.12 8.97 11.50
C PHE A 11 -22.94 8.12 11.08
N ILE A 12 -23.22 6.94 10.54
CA ILE A 12 -22.29 6.08 9.84
C ILE A 12 -22.73 6.00 8.39
N SER A 13 -21.86 6.38 7.48
CA SER A 13 -22.09 6.33 6.04
C SER A 13 -21.12 5.36 5.40
N ALA A 14 -21.61 4.39 4.64
CA ALA A 14 -20.80 3.56 3.77
C ALA A 14 -20.71 4.20 2.39
N LYS A 15 -19.51 4.33 1.88
CA LYS A 15 -19.25 4.87 0.54
C LYS A 15 -18.29 3.96 -0.20
N THR A 16 -18.53 3.79 -1.49
CA THR A 16 -17.55 3.19 -2.39
C THR A 16 -16.84 4.32 -3.14
N SER A 17 -15.54 4.23 -3.25
CA SER A 17 -14.75 5.18 -4.01
C SER A 17 -13.97 4.46 -5.11
N ARG A 18 -13.81 5.15 -6.25
CA ARG A 18 -13.06 4.67 -7.41
C ARG A 18 -12.09 5.76 -7.84
N ALA A 19 -11.07 5.39 -8.60
CA ALA A 19 -10.10 6.36 -9.14
C ALA A 19 -10.77 7.46 -9.98
N GLU A 20 -11.87 7.13 -10.67
CA GLU A 20 -12.63 8.05 -11.52
C GLU A 20 -13.56 8.99 -10.72
N GLN A 21 -13.84 8.67 -9.44
CA GLN A 21 -14.66 9.45 -8.53
C GLN A 21 -14.05 9.50 -7.12
N PRO A 22 -12.87 10.10 -6.95
CA PRO A 22 -12.18 10.14 -5.66
C PRO A 22 -12.91 11.01 -4.64
N ASP A 23 -13.72 11.98 -5.11
CA ASP A 23 -14.41 12.97 -4.29
C ASP A 23 -15.55 12.40 -3.43
N ALA A 24 -15.84 11.10 -3.58
CA ALA A 24 -16.91 10.45 -2.81
C ALA A 24 -16.70 10.55 -1.28
N LEU A 25 -15.48 10.75 -0.83
CA LEU A 25 -15.12 10.92 0.59
C LEU A 25 -15.04 12.38 1.04
N GLN A 26 -15.21 13.34 0.12
CA GLN A 26 -15.24 14.76 0.48
C GLN A 26 -16.56 15.15 1.18
N GLY A 27 -16.49 16.26 1.92
CA GLY A 27 -17.66 16.91 2.50
C GLY A 27 -18.18 16.32 3.81
N VAL A 28 -17.44 15.41 4.43
CA VAL A 28 -17.73 15.00 5.82
C VAL A 28 -17.03 15.99 6.76
N HIS A 29 -17.82 16.86 7.38
CA HIS A 29 -17.34 17.83 8.36
C HIS A 29 -18.04 17.58 9.69
N ALA A 30 -17.25 17.24 10.70
CA ALA A 30 -17.72 17.05 12.08
C ALA A 30 -16.55 17.29 13.05
N ASP A 31 -16.86 17.51 14.32
CA ASP A 31 -15.81 17.66 15.36
C ASP A 31 -14.99 16.41 15.58
N SER A 32 -15.59 15.25 15.28
CA SER A 32 -14.94 13.95 15.36
C SER A 32 -15.25 13.14 14.10
N VAL A 33 -14.23 12.68 13.42
CA VAL A 33 -14.34 11.87 12.19
C VAL A 33 -13.52 10.59 12.37
N LEU A 34 -14.14 9.45 12.11
CA LEU A 34 -13.48 8.17 11.98
C LEU A 34 -13.67 7.66 10.55
N LEU A 35 -12.59 7.55 9.81
CA LEU A 35 -12.56 6.92 8.50
C LEU A 35 -12.06 5.48 8.64
N ILE A 36 -12.84 4.52 8.18
CA ILE A 36 -12.45 3.10 8.13
C ILE A 36 -12.39 2.70 6.66
N CYS A 37 -11.20 2.28 6.22
CA CYS A 37 -10.98 1.75 4.87
C CYS A 37 -10.74 0.24 4.96
N ASP A 38 -11.64 -0.52 4.38
CA ASP A 38 -11.46 -1.95 4.14
C ASP A 38 -10.78 -2.16 2.78
N GLU A 39 -10.04 -3.25 2.63
CA GLU A 39 -9.23 -3.56 1.45
C GLU A 39 -8.28 -2.40 1.06
N ALA A 40 -7.69 -1.76 2.07
CA ALA A 40 -6.97 -0.49 1.96
C ALA A 40 -5.81 -0.50 0.96
N SER A 41 -5.15 -1.64 0.74
CA SER A 41 -4.08 -1.78 -0.26
C SER A 41 -4.58 -1.59 -1.70
N GLY A 42 -5.86 -1.85 -1.96
CA GLY A 42 -6.49 -1.68 -3.26
C GLY A 42 -7.02 -0.27 -3.53
N VAL A 43 -7.15 0.58 -2.51
CA VAL A 43 -7.71 1.93 -2.63
C VAL A 43 -6.72 2.85 -3.35
N PRO A 44 -7.15 3.56 -4.42
CA PRO A 44 -6.31 4.50 -5.14
C PRO A 44 -5.83 5.67 -4.26
N GLU A 45 -4.62 6.18 -4.52
CA GLU A 45 -4.01 7.27 -3.74
C GLU A 45 -4.86 8.54 -3.73
N GLN A 46 -5.46 8.88 -4.86
CA GLN A 46 -6.35 10.04 -5.02
C GLN A 46 -7.53 10.03 -4.04
N VAL A 47 -7.97 8.84 -3.63
CA VAL A 47 -9.05 8.67 -2.64
C VAL A 47 -8.57 9.07 -1.24
N TYR A 48 -7.36 8.71 -0.88
CA TYR A 48 -6.76 9.12 0.39
C TYR A 48 -6.47 10.63 0.42
N GLU A 49 -6.01 11.19 -0.69
CA GLU A 49 -5.81 12.63 -0.84
C GLU A 49 -7.11 13.40 -0.65
N SER A 50 -8.20 12.95 -1.29
CA SER A 50 -9.50 13.58 -1.18
C SER A 50 -10.12 13.46 0.22
N ALA A 51 -9.84 12.37 0.94
CA ALA A 51 -10.22 12.17 2.32
C ALA A 51 -9.48 13.12 3.28
N GLY A 52 -8.33 13.65 2.88
CA GLY A 52 -7.49 14.55 3.69
C GLY A 52 -8.24 15.76 4.22
N GLY A 53 -9.19 16.31 3.44
CA GLY A 53 -10.06 17.40 3.88
C GLY A 53 -10.93 17.03 5.09
N SER A 54 -11.52 15.85 5.08
CA SER A 54 -12.34 15.34 6.21
C SER A 54 -11.48 14.99 7.43
N MET A 55 -10.21 14.63 7.21
CA MET A 55 -9.25 14.32 8.28
C MET A 55 -8.64 15.57 8.94
N SER A 56 -9.00 16.77 8.50
CA SER A 56 -8.63 18.03 9.15
C SER A 56 -9.45 18.34 10.42
N ALA A 57 -10.44 17.52 10.75
CA ALA A 57 -11.27 17.66 11.95
C ALA A 57 -10.43 17.60 13.23
N HIS A 58 -10.90 18.28 14.28
CA HIS A 58 -10.18 18.39 15.55
C HIS A 58 -9.86 17.02 16.18
N ARG A 59 -10.75 16.04 16.02
CA ARG A 59 -10.57 14.64 16.42
C ARG A 59 -10.82 13.73 15.22
N ALA A 60 -9.82 13.64 14.36
CA ALA A 60 -9.86 12.74 13.21
C ALA A 60 -8.99 11.52 13.45
N SER A 61 -9.50 10.37 13.08
CA SER A 61 -8.77 9.09 13.13
C SER A 61 -9.05 8.27 11.88
N MET A 62 -8.06 7.52 11.43
CA MET A 62 -8.17 6.64 10.27
C MET A 62 -7.77 5.22 10.68
N VAL A 63 -8.54 4.25 10.23
CA VAL A 63 -8.26 2.82 10.36
C VAL A 63 -8.19 2.23 8.97
N LEU A 64 -7.08 1.59 8.66
CA LEU A 64 -6.85 0.91 7.39
C LEU A 64 -6.72 -0.59 7.66
N ALA A 65 -7.49 -1.39 6.96
CA ALA A 65 -7.42 -2.84 7.02
C ALA A 65 -7.35 -3.42 5.61
N GLY A 66 -6.61 -4.50 5.44
CA GLY A 66 -6.52 -5.18 4.15
C GLY A 66 -5.29 -6.06 4.03
N ASN A 67 -5.31 -6.90 3.01
CA ASN A 67 -4.14 -7.68 2.65
C ASN A 67 -3.11 -6.79 1.94
N PRO A 68 -1.81 -6.95 2.20
CA PRO A 68 -0.75 -6.11 1.64
C PRO A 68 -0.40 -6.54 0.20
N VAL A 69 -1.34 -6.33 -0.74
CA VAL A 69 -1.22 -6.83 -2.12
C VAL A 69 -0.31 -6.02 -3.02
N ARG A 70 0.14 -4.83 -2.58
CA ARG A 70 1.00 -3.93 -3.36
C ARG A 70 2.19 -3.47 -2.53
N SER A 71 3.35 -3.39 -3.16
CA SER A 71 4.60 -2.86 -2.57
C SER A 71 4.73 -1.34 -2.75
N SER A 72 3.62 -0.65 -3.02
CA SER A 72 3.58 0.81 -3.19
C SER A 72 2.21 1.38 -2.82
N GLY A 73 2.12 2.72 -2.72
CA GLY A 73 0.90 3.45 -2.39
C GLY A 73 0.70 3.70 -0.91
N TYR A 74 -0.38 4.45 -0.58
CA TYR A 74 -0.58 4.99 0.77
C TYR A 74 -0.59 3.91 1.86
N PHE A 75 -1.29 2.77 1.64
CA PHE A 75 -1.32 1.68 2.61
C PHE A 75 0.07 1.09 2.89
N TYR A 76 0.86 0.86 1.84
CA TYR A 76 2.26 0.43 1.97
C TYR A 76 3.09 1.46 2.75
N ASP A 77 2.91 2.72 2.44
CA ASP A 77 3.63 3.82 3.09
C ASP A 77 3.36 3.91 4.60
N THR A 78 2.17 3.53 5.07
CA THR A 78 1.85 3.53 6.52
C THR A 78 2.71 2.54 7.30
N PHE A 79 3.20 1.48 6.66
CA PHE A 79 4.13 0.52 7.27
C PHE A 79 5.60 0.88 7.06
N HIS A 80 5.91 1.83 6.17
CA HIS A 80 7.28 2.20 5.78
C HIS A 80 7.57 3.67 6.06
N LYS A 81 7.51 4.54 5.06
CA LYS A 81 7.91 5.95 5.19
C LYS A 81 7.07 6.78 6.16
N LEU A 82 5.82 6.37 6.41
CA LEU A 82 4.89 7.03 7.33
C LEU A 82 4.74 6.29 8.68
N SER A 83 5.51 5.25 8.93
CA SER A 83 5.37 4.37 10.09
C SER A 83 5.42 5.09 11.44
N GLU A 84 6.16 6.20 11.56
CA GLU A 84 6.20 7.03 12.77
C GLU A 84 4.85 7.68 13.14
N ARG A 85 3.94 7.82 12.16
CA ARG A 85 2.62 8.43 12.34
C ARG A 85 1.51 7.40 12.51
N TRP A 86 1.83 6.10 12.33
CA TRP A 86 0.85 5.02 12.31
C TRP A 86 1.16 3.97 13.37
N LYS A 87 0.10 3.49 14.01
CA LYS A 87 0.19 2.28 14.80
C LYS A 87 -0.16 1.11 13.90
N THR A 88 0.83 0.33 13.52
CA THR A 88 0.67 -0.82 12.62
C THR A 88 0.47 -2.11 13.39
N PHE A 89 -0.35 -2.98 12.84
CA PHE A 89 -0.57 -4.33 13.33
C PHE A 89 -0.39 -5.29 12.16
N HIS A 90 0.31 -6.36 12.41
CA HIS A 90 0.52 -7.44 11.46
C HIS A 90 -0.03 -8.74 12.05
N VAL A 91 -0.77 -9.50 11.25
CA VAL A 91 -1.35 -10.78 11.65
C VAL A 91 -1.12 -11.79 10.54
N SER A 92 -0.41 -12.88 10.85
CA SER A 92 -0.27 -14.03 9.96
C SER A 92 -1.43 -15.02 10.13
N CYS A 93 -1.79 -15.72 9.07
CA CYS A 93 -2.71 -16.86 9.17
C CYS A 93 -2.14 -17.97 10.07
N GLU A 94 -0.82 -18.08 10.16
CA GLU A 94 -0.15 -19.08 10.99
C GLU A 94 -0.30 -18.79 12.50
N ASP A 95 -0.49 -17.52 12.87
CA ASP A 95 -0.61 -17.04 14.24
C ASP A 95 -2.05 -17.03 14.75
N THR A 96 -3.02 -17.37 13.90
CA THR A 96 -4.44 -17.30 14.28
C THR A 96 -5.15 -18.65 14.22
N ALA A 97 -5.94 -18.94 15.25
CA ALA A 97 -6.80 -20.11 15.27
C ALA A 97 -8.04 -20.01 14.33
N ARG A 98 -8.25 -18.85 13.69
CA ARG A 98 -9.38 -18.64 12.78
C ARG A 98 -9.18 -19.27 11.40
N VAL A 99 -7.92 -19.50 11.03
CA VAL A 99 -7.56 -20.09 9.73
C VAL A 99 -7.20 -21.55 9.95
N SER A 100 -7.76 -22.44 9.14
CA SER A 100 -7.46 -23.87 9.25
C SER A 100 -6.05 -24.20 8.77
N LYS A 101 -5.42 -25.17 9.37
CA LYS A 101 -4.10 -25.66 8.98
C LYS A 101 -4.12 -26.26 7.58
N GLU A 102 -5.23 -26.85 7.19
CA GLU A 102 -5.44 -27.44 5.87
C GLU A 102 -5.37 -26.37 4.79
N TYR A 103 -5.96 -25.19 5.02
CA TYR A 103 -5.88 -24.06 4.09
C TYR A 103 -4.45 -23.54 3.93
N ILE A 104 -3.71 -23.42 5.04
CA ILE A 104 -2.31 -22.98 5.01
C ILE A 104 -1.47 -23.97 4.20
N GLU A 105 -1.66 -25.27 4.43
CA GLU A 105 -0.94 -26.30 3.69
C GLU A 105 -1.31 -26.34 2.21
N GLU A 106 -2.58 -26.17 1.87
CA GLU A 106 -3.02 -26.04 0.48
C GLU A 106 -2.34 -24.85 -0.20
N CYS A 107 -2.26 -23.70 0.45
CA CYS A 107 -1.56 -22.53 -0.07
C CYS A 107 -0.06 -22.80 -0.25
N ARG A 108 0.57 -23.51 0.70
CA ARG A 108 1.98 -23.90 0.63
C ARG A 108 2.28 -24.78 -0.58
N VAL A 109 1.46 -25.80 -0.78
CA VAL A 109 1.62 -26.74 -1.90
C VAL A 109 1.34 -26.06 -3.23
N ARG A 110 0.28 -25.22 -3.28
CA ARG A 110 -0.19 -24.62 -4.52
C ARG A 110 0.69 -23.49 -5.03
N TYR A 111 1.17 -22.64 -4.12
CA TYR A 111 1.88 -21.40 -4.49
C TYR A 111 3.36 -21.43 -4.16
N GLY A 112 3.79 -22.28 -3.20
CA GLY A 112 5.13 -22.27 -2.64
C GLY A 112 5.31 -21.20 -1.55
N GLU A 113 6.04 -21.53 -0.49
CA GLU A 113 6.26 -20.62 0.66
C GLU A 113 6.99 -19.32 0.28
N GLU A 114 7.88 -19.39 -0.70
CA GLU A 114 8.67 -18.23 -1.14
C GLU A 114 7.94 -17.32 -2.13
N SER A 115 6.72 -17.70 -2.55
CA SER A 115 5.95 -16.91 -3.50
C SER A 115 5.35 -15.65 -2.87
N ASN A 116 5.20 -14.58 -3.67
CA ASN A 116 4.48 -13.38 -3.25
C ASN A 116 3.02 -13.68 -2.89
N VAL A 117 2.42 -14.69 -3.51
CA VAL A 117 1.03 -15.11 -3.18
C VAL A 117 0.95 -15.67 -1.77
N TYR A 118 1.89 -16.51 -1.35
CA TYR A 118 1.94 -17.05 0.01
C TYR A 118 2.23 -15.93 1.02
N ARG A 119 3.20 -15.07 0.74
CA ARG A 119 3.53 -13.92 1.59
C ARG A 119 2.31 -13.06 1.87
N VAL A 120 1.58 -12.67 0.83
CA VAL A 120 0.41 -11.79 0.96
C VAL A 120 -0.76 -12.49 1.66
N ARG A 121 -1.10 -13.71 1.24
CA ARG A 121 -2.33 -14.39 1.67
C ARG A 121 -2.21 -15.15 2.98
N VAL A 122 -1.03 -15.67 3.28
CA VAL A 122 -0.79 -16.48 4.47
C VAL A 122 -0.01 -15.71 5.52
N LEU A 123 1.13 -15.14 5.13
CA LEU A 123 1.96 -14.42 6.08
C LEU A 123 1.44 -13.01 6.37
N GLY A 124 0.61 -12.41 5.50
CA GLY A 124 0.15 -11.03 5.66
C GLY A 124 1.28 -10.02 5.42
N GLU A 125 2.29 -10.39 4.68
CA GLU A 125 3.45 -9.57 4.36
C GLU A 125 3.37 -8.96 2.97
N PHE A 126 3.97 -7.79 2.79
CA PHE A 126 4.06 -7.16 1.47
C PHE A 126 4.89 -8.02 0.50
N PRO A 127 4.53 -8.03 -0.80
CA PRO A 127 5.28 -8.77 -1.81
C PRO A 127 6.72 -8.25 -1.92
N ARG A 128 7.64 -9.12 -2.31
CA ARG A 128 9.06 -8.81 -2.57
C ARG A 128 9.22 -8.18 -3.96
N GLY A 129 8.65 -7.01 -4.18
CA GLY A 129 8.59 -6.35 -5.48
C GLY A 129 7.26 -6.62 -6.21
N ASP A 130 7.00 -5.86 -7.27
CA ASP A 130 5.86 -6.09 -8.14
C ASP A 130 6.23 -7.18 -9.16
N ASP A 131 5.34 -8.14 -9.38
CA ASP A 131 5.55 -9.26 -10.31
C ASP A 131 5.79 -8.79 -11.77
N ASP A 132 5.44 -7.54 -12.09
CA ASP A 132 5.64 -6.89 -13.38
C ASP A 132 6.95 -6.06 -13.48
N THR A 133 7.76 -6.03 -12.44
CA THR A 133 9.03 -5.27 -12.50
C THR A 133 10.10 -6.08 -13.23
N VAL A 134 10.71 -5.46 -14.25
CA VAL A 134 11.84 -6.05 -15.00
C VAL A 134 13.04 -6.33 -14.09
N ILE A 135 13.18 -5.54 -13.01
CA ILE A 135 14.22 -5.70 -12.00
C ILE A 135 13.56 -5.64 -10.62
N ALA A 136 13.75 -6.66 -9.80
CA ALA A 136 13.24 -6.69 -8.45
C ALA A 136 13.81 -5.53 -7.60
N GLN A 137 12.95 -4.92 -6.76
CA GLN A 137 13.33 -3.76 -5.95
C GLN A 137 14.52 -4.06 -5.02
N GLU A 138 14.62 -5.30 -4.53
CA GLU A 138 15.74 -5.74 -3.70
C GLU A 138 17.07 -5.66 -4.46
N LEU A 139 17.08 -6.06 -5.73
CA LEU A 139 18.28 -5.97 -6.58
C LEU A 139 18.69 -4.52 -6.83
N ILE A 140 17.72 -3.61 -6.96
CA ILE A 140 17.99 -2.16 -7.09
C ILE A 140 18.58 -1.64 -5.78
N THR A 141 17.99 -1.98 -4.64
CA THR A 141 18.48 -1.55 -3.33
C THR A 141 19.88 -2.11 -3.04
N GLU A 142 20.12 -3.38 -3.35
CA GLU A 142 21.43 -4.01 -3.22
C GLU A 142 22.47 -3.33 -4.15
N ALA A 143 22.08 -3.03 -5.38
CA ALA A 143 22.96 -2.36 -6.35
C ALA A 143 23.34 -0.94 -5.89
N ILE A 144 22.38 -0.18 -5.31
CA ILE A 144 22.63 1.16 -4.78
C ILE A 144 23.53 1.12 -3.55
N SER A 145 23.36 0.12 -2.68
CA SER A 145 24.15 -0.03 -1.44
C SER A 145 25.52 -0.64 -1.67
N ARG A 146 25.78 -1.22 -2.85
CA ARG A 146 27.04 -1.87 -3.18
C ARG A 146 28.10 -0.81 -3.45
N ASP A 147 29.16 -0.83 -2.66
CA ASP A 147 30.36 -0.04 -2.94
C ASP A 147 31.11 -0.70 -4.10
N VAL A 148 31.11 -0.04 -5.26
CA VAL A 148 31.76 -0.53 -6.48
C VAL A 148 33.04 0.25 -6.67
N GLU A 149 34.18 -0.38 -6.43
CA GLU A 149 35.48 0.19 -6.85
C GLU A 149 35.56 0.17 -8.38
N PRO A 150 35.67 1.34 -9.02
CA PRO A 150 35.80 1.38 -10.49
C PRO A 150 37.11 0.74 -10.91
N THR A 151 37.04 -0.20 -11.82
CA THR A 151 38.25 -0.82 -12.40
C THR A 151 38.97 0.23 -13.25
N PRO A 152 40.23 0.60 -12.91
CA PRO A 152 40.90 1.77 -13.52
C PRO A 152 41.36 1.58 -14.96
N PHE A 153 41.06 0.46 -15.61
CA PHE A 153 41.62 0.08 -16.91
C PHE A 153 40.57 -0.35 -17.94
N GLY A 154 39.62 0.51 -18.22
CA GLY A 154 38.70 0.30 -19.34
C GLY A 154 38.44 1.58 -20.11
N PRO A 155 38.21 1.54 -21.45
CA PRO A 155 37.80 2.72 -22.17
C PRO A 155 36.46 3.21 -21.62
N THR A 156 36.30 4.53 -21.50
CA THR A 156 35.03 5.15 -21.12
C THR A 156 33.95 4.78 -22.15
N VAL A 157 32.90 4.08 -21.72
CA VAL A 157 31.76 3.72 -22.56
C VAL A 157 30.61 4.64 -22.23
N TRP A 158 30.08 5.34 -23.27
CA TRP A 158 28.87 6.16 -23.13
C TRP A 158 27.66 5.36 -23.60
N GLY A 159 26.68 5.15 -22.69
CA GLY A 159 25.35 4.68 -23.08
C GLY A 159 24.49 5.89 -23.51
N VAL A 160 24.02 5.92 -24.75
CA VAL A 160 23.10 6.95 -25.24
C VAL A 160 21.73 6.33 -25.45
N ASP A 161 20.73 6.78 -24.69
CA ASP A 161 19.33 6.41 -24.90
C ASP A 161 18.75 7.29 -26.02
N ARG A 162 18.25 6.66 -27.08
CA ARG A 162 17.61 7.36 -28.21
C ARG A 162 16.33 8.11 -27.82
N MET A 163 15.66 7.71 -26.75
CA MET A 163 14.45 8.38 -26.25
C MET A 163 14.73 9.79 -25.70
N ALA A 164 15.91 10.03 -25.14
CA ALA A 164 16.30 11.35 -24.61
C ALA A 164 16.49 12.41 -25.68
N LEU A 165 16.72 12.03 -26.95
CA LEU A 165 16.90 12.95 -28.08
C LEU A 165 15.58 13.44 -28.69
N ALA A 166 14.48 12.71 -28.53
CA ALA A 166 13.17 13.04 -29.08
C ALA A 166 12.43 14.17 -28.32
N GLN A 167 12.82 14.45 -27.07
CA GLN A 167 12.17 15.47 -26.26
C GLN A 167 12.76 16.88 -26.36
N ARG A 168 13.79 17.12 -27.19
CA ARG A 168 14.44 18.43 -27.33
C ARG A 168 14.07 19.20 -28.60
N HIS A 169 13.12 18.73 -29.40
CA HIS A 169 12.64 19.42 -30.59
C HIS A 169 11.11 19.40 -30.65
N GLY A 170 10.47 20.04 -29.65
CA GLY A 170 9.07 20.40 -29.66
C GLY A 170 8.86 21.78 -29.05
#